data_1c1b23d451650d171512dc6ef41d5796
#
_entry.id   1c1b23d451650d171512dc6ef41d5796
#
_cell.length_a   1.000
_cell.length_b   1.000
_cell.length_c   1.000
_cell.angle_alpha   90.00
_cell.angle_beta   90.00
_cell.angle_gamma   90.00
#
_symmetry.space_group_name_H-M   'P 1'
#
loop_
_entity.id
_entity.type
_entity.pdbx_description
1 polymer ?
#
loop_
_entity_poly.entity_id
_entity_poly.type
_entity_poly.pdbx_seq_one_letter_code
_entity_poly.pdbx_strand_id
1 'polypeptide(L)'
;MKQIQFGRQCVFLMVLSMALATAAMGGQVVDRVVANVNGHVVLASDWEQEVAFEALSDGRDPDSFTSDERKAALDRLIDQELLREQVRPALPAPAEQVAARVAEVRKLLPDCTTDDAWHAALQRYGLTQKTLERQLSDQIQLMKLVEDRLRPSIHIDQEAVESYYHDRLLPEMKKAGSNAAPLTEVFGRIKNLLAEKKMNELLSGWLASLRSGSHILTPQASAEESNR
;
A
#
# COMPACT_ATOMS: atom_id res chain seq x y z
N MET A 1 29.28 39.34 57.62
CA MET A 1 29.50 39.16 56.14
C MET A 1 29.14 37.79 55.57
N LYS A 2 28.51 36.87 56.30
CA LYS A 2 28.11 35.50 55.76
C LYS A 2 26.65 35.40 55.26
N GLN A 3 25.78 36.34 55.55
CA GLN A 3 24.38 36.29 55.13
C GLN A 3 24.11 36.77 53.69
N ILE A 4 24.98 37.54 53.07
CA ILE A 4 24.77 38.11 51.74
C ILE A 4 25.16 37.10 50.63
N GLN A 5 26.00 36.11 50.96
CA GLN A 5 26.38 35.05 49.96
C GLN A 5 25.32 33.98 49.77
N PHE A 6 24.49 33.72 50.78
CA PHE A 6 23.44 32.69 50.68
C PHE A 6 22.28 33.12 49.76
N GLY A 7 21.92 34.41 49.77
CA GLY A 7 20.86 34.96 48.92
C GLY A 7 21.21 34.97 47.42
N ARG A 8 22.50 35.18 47.08
CA ARG A 8 22.96 35.17 45.66
C ARG A 8 23.03 33.79 45.05
N GLN A 9 23.30 32.76 45.85
CA GLN A 9 23.28 31.37 45.35
C GLN A 9 21.87 30.82 45.12
N CYS A 10 20.90 31.17 45.95
CA CYS A 10 19.50 30.79 45.76
C CYS A 10 18.87 31.47 44.55
N VAL A 11 19.19 32.75 44.30
CA VAL A 11 18.67 33.47 43.11
C VAL A 11 19.30 32.91 41.80
N PHE A 12 20.56 32.50 41.83
CA PHE A 12 21.22 31.92 40.67
C PHE A 12 20.69 30.49 40.31
N LEU A 13 20.35 29.71 41.35
CA LEU A 13 19.71 28.39 41.17
C LEU A 13 18.25 28.51 40.70
N MET A 14 17.53 29.55 41.12
CA MET A 14 16.16 29.77 40.70
C MET A 14 16.06 30.29 39.26
N VAL A 15 17.02 31.09 38.79
CA VAL A 15 17.10 31.57 37.41
C VAL A 15 17.56 30.44 36.45
N LEU A 16 18.44 29.54 36.90
CA LEU A 16 18.88 28.40 36.11
C LEU A 16 17.80 27.34 35.95
N SER A 17 16.90 27.17 36.95
CA SER A 17 15.76 26.23 36.82
C SER A 17 14.65 26.74 35.91
N MET A 18 14.52 28.06 35.72
CA MET A 18 13.52 28.66 34.84
C MET A 18 13.97 28.66 33.37
N ALA A 19 15.26 28.52 33.09
CA ALA A 19 15.80 28.43 31.70
C ALA A 19 15.67 27.04 31.06
N LEU A 20 15.39 25.97 31.83
CA LEU A 20 15.20 24.62 31.32
C LEU A 20 13.75 24.28 30.93
N ALA A 21 12.78 25.16 31.20
CA ALA A 21 11.35 24.90 30.96
C ALA A 21 10.88 25.27 29.53
N THR A 22 11.75 25.78 28.65
CA THR A 22 11.34 26.27 27.30
C THR A 22 11.66 25.36 26.14
N ALA A 23 12.10 24.11 26.36
CA ALA A 23 12.54 23.21 25.31
C ALA A 23 11.52 22.11 24.94
N ALA A 24 10.24 22.25 25.31
CA ALA A 24 9.20 21.28 24.96
C ALA A 24 8.03 21.90 24.19
N MET A 25 8.31 22.81 23.27
CA MET A 25 7.38 23.01 22.15
C MET A 25 7.73 22.00 21.07
N GLY A 26 7.34 20.74 21.27
CA GLY A 26 7.21 19.78 20.19
C GLY A 26 6.24 20.39 19.20
N GLY A 27 6.76 20.93 18.08
CA GLY A 27 5.93 21.39 16.98
C GLY A 27 5.00 20.25 16.61
N GLN A 28 3.70 20.48 16.69
CA GLN A 28 2.70 19.56 16.20
C GLN A 28 3.03 19.38 14.71
N VAL A 29 3.56 18.23 14.32
CA VAL A 29 3.79 17.92 12.91
C VAL A 29 2.41 17.86 12.29
N VAL A 30 2.00 18.93 11.64
CA VAL A 30 0.77 18.96 10.86
C VAL A 30 1.04 18.09 9.63
N ASP A 31 0.33 16.96 9.56
CA ASP A 31 0.46 16.04 8.43
C ASP A 31 0.03 16.72 7.13
N ARG A 32 0.79 16.52 6.08
CA ARG A 32 0.58 17.21 4.80
C ARG A 32 -0.41 16.44 3.94
N VAL A 33 -1.36 17.16 3.35
CA VAL A 33 -2.24 16.60 2.32
C VAL A 33 -1.45 16.37 1.04
N VAL A 34 -1.49 15.14 0.52
CA VAL A 34 -0.82 14.74 -0.74
C VAL A 34 -1.80 14.47 -1.87
N ALA A 35 -3.06 14.16 -1.55
CA ALA A 35 -4.15 14.11 -2.52
C ALA A 35 -5.49 14.37 -1.82
N ASN A 36 -6.48 14.76 -2.62
CA ASN A 36 -7.89 14.81 -2.22
C ASN A 36 -8.69 14.10 -3.30
N VAL A 37 -9.47 13.11 -2.91
CA VAL A 37 -10.31 12.30 -3.81
C VAL A 37 -11.77 12.48 -3.41
N ASN A 38 -12.55 13.20 -4.19
CA ASN A 38 -13.97 13.49 -3.90
C ASN A 38 -14.24 14.06 -2.49
N GLY A 39 -13.28 14.81 -1.92
CA GLY A 39 -13.36 15.34 -0.56
C GLY A 39 -12.66 14.48 0.51
N HIS A 40 -12.27 13.26 0.20
CA HIS A 40 -11.47 12.43 1.10
C HIS A 40 -9.99 12.78 0.97
N VAL A 41 -9.38 13.10 2.10
CA VAL A 41 -8.00 13.57 2.17
C VAL A 41 -7.06 12.38 2.32
N VAL A 42 -6.04 12.31 1.46
CA VAL A 42 -4.90 11.40 1.58
C VAL A 42 -3.73 12.19 2.17
N LEU A 43 -3.20 11.71 3.28
CA LEU A 43 -2.12 12.36 4.01
C LEU A 43 -0.74 11.81 3.60
N ALA A 44 0.31 12.58 3.88
CA ALA A 44 1.67 12.15 3.63
C ALA A 44 2.02 10.92 4.46
N SER A 45 1.51 10.81 5.69
CA SER A 45 1.67 9.62 6.54
C SER A 45 1.02 8.38 5.94
N ASP A 46 -0.14 8.49 5.28
CA ASP A 46 -0.80 7.37 4.60
C ASP A 46 0.06 6.90 3.43
N TRP A 47 0.61 7.85 2.67
CA TRP A 47 1.52 7.56 1.55
C TRP A 47 2.81 6.87 2.02
N GLU A 48 3.44 7.37 3.08
CA GLU A 48 4.63 6.72 3.65
C GLU A 48 4.32 5.31 4.16
N GLN A 49 3.16 5.09 4.76
CA GLN A 49 2.72 3.77 5.20
C GLN A 49 2.51 2.81 4.01
N GLU A 50 1.97 3.30 2.88
CA GLU A 50 1.81 2.49 1.68
C GLU A 50 3.17 2.10 1.09
N VAL A 51 4.11 3.04 0.96
CA VAL A 51 5.49 2.76 0.50
C VAL A 51 6.16 1.75 1.44
N ALA A 52 6.01 1.90 2.75
CA ALA A 52 6.55 0.98 3.73
C ALA A 52 5.95 -0.43 3.62
N PHE A 53 4.65 -0.51 3.38
CA PHE A 53 3.96 -1.79 3.17
C PHE A 53 4.40 -2.49 1.89
N GLU A 54 4.55 -1.76 0.79
CA GLU A 54 5.08 -2.31 -0.47
C GLU A 54 6.53 -2.78 -0.29
N ALA A 55 7.36 -1.96 0.35
CA ALA A 55 8.74 -2.31 0.66
C ALA A 55 8.84 -3.60 1.48
N LEU A 56 8.00 -3.73 2.51
CA LEU A 56 7.89 -4.94 3.33
C LEU A 56 7.49 -6.16 2.48
N SER A 57 6.51 -5.99 1.59
CA SER A 57 6.01 -7.06 0.72
C SER A 57 7.04 -7.51 -0.32
N ASP A 58 7.87 -6.59 -0.79
CA ASP A 58 8.94 -6.83 -1.76
C ASP A 58 10.26 -7.26 -1.10
N GLY A 59 10.35 -7.24 0.23
CA GLY A 59 11.58 -7.49 0.98
C GLY A 59 12.67 -6.44 0.71
N ARG A 60 12.28 -5.20 0.39
CA ARG A 60 13.17 -4.08 0.05
C ARG A 60 13.21 -3.06 1.19
N ASP A 61 14.24 -2.22 1.17
CA ASP A 61 14.32 -1.05 2.05
C ASP A 61 13.37 0.03 1.54
N PRO A 62 12.51 0.65 2.39
CA PRO A 62 11.64 1.76 1.99
C PRO A 62 12.41 2.94 1.36
N ASP A 63 13.64 3.21 1.84
CA ASP A 63 14.49 4.28 1.33
C ASP A 63 15.07 3.97 -0.07
N SER A 64 14.96 2.72 -0.54
CA SER A 64 15.37 2.32 -1.89
C SER A 64 14.36 2.68 -2.98
N PHE A 65 13.16 3.13 -2.61
CA PHE A 65 12.11 3.49 -3.57
C PHE A 65 12.47 4.79 -4.29
N THR A 66 12.47 4.73 -5.60
CA THR A 66 12.65 5.90 -6.47
C THR A 66 11.44 6.84 -6.38
N SER A 67 11.60 8.09 -6.86
CA SER A 67 10.50 9.05 -6.93
C SER A 67 9.32 8.52 -7.76
N ASP A 68 9.58 7.78 -8.85
CA ASP A 68 8.54 7.21 -9.70
C ASP A 68 7.80 6.06 -9.01
N GLU A 69 8.50 5.18 -8.29
CA GLU A 69 7.89 4.12 -7.49
C GLU A 69 7.03 4.71 -6.35
N ARG A 70 7.51 5.73 -5.67
CA ARG A 70 6.74 6.45 -4.64
C ARG A 70 5.50 7.12 -5.22
N LYS A 71 5.63 7.75 -6.41
CA LYS A 71 4.47 8.30 -7.12
C LYS A 71 3.46 7.21 -7.49
N ALA A 72 3.92 6.07 -7.98
CA ALA A 72 3.05 4.93 -8.26
C ALA A 72 2.33 4.41 -7.01
N ALA A 73 2.97 4.43 -5.82
CA ALA A 73 2.32 4.11 -4.55
C ALA A 73 1.20 5.12 -4.21
N LEU A 74 1.40 6.43 -4.46
CA LEU A 74 0.36 7.45 -4.30
C LEU A 74 -0.82 7.22 -5.28
N ASP A 75 -0.52 6.90 -6.53
CA ASP A 75 -1.55 6.58 -7.53
C ASP A 75 -2.39 5.36 -7.10
N ARG A 76 -1.76 4.34 -6.48
CA ARG A 76 -2.49 3.19 -5.91
C ARG A 76 -3.37 3.57 -4.73
N LEU A 77 -2.92 4.45 -3.84
CA LEU A 77 -3.76 4.98 -2.74
C LEU A 77 -4.99 5.72 -3.27
N ILE A 78 -4.82 6.52 -4.32
CA ILE A 78 -5.94 7.19 -4.98
C ILE A 78 -6.92 6.17 -5.56
N ASP A 79 -6.43 5.13 -6.23
CA ASP A 79 -7.27 4.04 -6.77
C ASP A 79 -7.97 3.25 -5.66
N GLN A 80 -7.28 2.96 -4.55
CA GLN A 80 -7.87 2.32 -3.38
C GLN A 80 -9.00 3.18 -2.79
N GLU A 81 -8.85 4.51 -2.73
CA GLU A 81 -9.88 5.41 -2.22
C GLU A 81 -11.11 5.42 -3.14
N LEU A 82 -10.91 5.47 -4.46
CA LEU A 82 -11.99 5.37 -5.44
C LEU A 82 -12.76 4.05 -5.33
N LEU A 83 -12.05 2.93 -5.13
CA LEU A 83 -12.68 1.63 -4.91
C LEU A 83 -13.40 1.58 -3.55
N ARG A 84 -12.82 2.18 -2.50
CA ARG A 84 -13.41 2.22 -1.16
C ARG A 84 -14.75 2.94 -1.15
N GLU A 85 -14.92 3.98 -1.96
CA GLU A 85 -16.21 4.66 -2.16
C GLU A 85 -17.30 3.75 -2.74
N GLN A 86 -16.92 2.68 -3.44
CA GLN A 86 -17.87 1.71 -4.02
C GLN A 86 -18.36 0.67 -3.01
N VAL A 87 -17.72 0.58 -1.83
CA VAL A 87 -18.09 -0.36 -0.76
C VAL A 87 -18.95 0.36 0.28
N ARG A 88 -20.23 0.07 0.37
CA ARG A 88 -21.10 0.67 1.38
C ARG A 88 -22.05 -0.37 1.97
N PRO A 89 -22.14 -0.50 3.31
CA PRO A 89 -21.09 -0.25 4.29
C PRO A 89 -20.01 -1.35 4.20
N ALA A 90 -18.75 -0.95 4.35
CA ALA A 90 -17.66 -1.93 4.39
C ALA A 90 -17.74 -2.75 5.70
N LEU A 91 -17.94 -4.04 5.59
CA LEU A 91 -17.76 -4.95 6.72
C LEU A 91 -16.26 -5.28 6.83
N PRO A 92 -15.69 -5.28 8.05
CA PRO A 92 -14.28 -5.61 8.20
C PRO A 92 -14.00 -7.02 7.69
N ALA A 93 -12.79 -7.23 7.16
CA ALA A 93 -12.37 -8.57 6.75
C ALA A 93 -12.37 -9.53 7.94
N PRO A 94 -12.70 -10.82 7.74
CA PRO A 94 -12.66 -11.81 8.81
C PRO A 94 -11.26 -11.86 9.45
N ALA A 95 -11.19 -11.82 10.77
CA ALA A 95 -9.93 -11.78 11.52
C ALA A 95 -9.00 -12.96 11.18
N GLU A 96 -9.57 -14.12 10.89
CA GLU A 96 -8.83 -15.32 10.45
C GLU A 96 -8.11 -15.09 9.12
N GLN A 97 -8.75 -14.41 8.14
CA GLN A 97 -8.12 -14.10 6.86
C GLN A 97 -7.00 -13.07 7.03
N VAL A 98 -7.20 -12.07 7.88
CA VAL A 98 -6.16 -11.08 8.20
C VAL A 98 -4.97 -11.78 8.86
N ALA A 99 -5.21 -12.64 9.86
CA ALA A 99 -4.15 -13.39 10.53
C ALA A 99 -3.38 -14.30 9.56
N ALA A 100 -4.07 -14.97 8.62
CA ALA A 100 -3.43 -15.78 7.59
C ALA A 100 -2.52 -14.93 6.69
N ARG A 101 -2.96 -13.74 6.27
CA ARG A 101 -2.14 -12.82 5.47
C ARG A 101 -0.93 -12.28 6.25
N VAL A 102 -1.10 -11.94 7.53
CA VAL A 102 0.04 -11.58 8.40
C VAL A 102 1.07 -12.71 8.45
N ALA A 103 0.62 -13.95 8.59
CA ALA A 103 1.52 -15.10 8.60
C ALA A 103 2.25 -15.29 7.26
N GLU A 104 1.61 -14.99 6.12
CA GLU A 104 2.27 -15.01 4.81
C GLU A 104 3.32 -13.90 4.68
N VAL A 105 3.00 -12.67 5.06
CA VAL A 105 3.96 -11.56 5.07
C VAL A 105 5.15 -11.87 5.97
N ARG A 106 4.93 -12.46 7.16
CA ARG A 106 5.99 -12.85 8.07
C ARG A 106 6.95 -13.87 7.45
N LYS A 107 6.47 -14.77 6.56
CA LYS A 107 7.32 -15.75 5.85
C LYS A 107 8.28 -15.10 4.85
N LEU A 108 8.00 -13.88 4.38
CA LEU A 108 8.89 -13.12 3.49
C LEU A 108 10.15 -12.63 4.25
N LEU A 109 10.12 -12.62 5.58
CA LEU A 109 11.19 -12.18 6.46
C LEU A 109 11.74 -13.39 7.25
N PRO A 110 12.70 -14.16 6.71
CA PRO A 110 13.13 -15.44 7.27
C PRO A 110 13.72 -15.34 8.68
N ASP A 111 14.26 -14.17 9.05
CA ASP A 111 14.85 -13.94 10.38
C ASP A 111 13.82 -13.62 11.47
N CYS A 112 12.54 -13.51 11.11
CA CYS A 112 11.44 -13.14 12.03
C CYS A 112 10.79 -14.35 12.69
N THR A 113 11.58 -15.24 13.28
CA THR A 113 11.10 -16.48 13.91
C THR A 113 10.43 -16.27 15.27
N THR A 114 10.76 -15.19 15.98
CA THR A 114 10.16 -14.79 17.27
C THR A 114 9.28 -13.57 17.11
N ASP A 115 8.39 -13.31 18.05
CA ASP A 115 7.52 -12.13 18.02
C ASP A 115 8.31 -10.83 18.22
N ASP A 116 9.36 -10.86 19.06
CA ASP A 116 10.23 -9.69 19.24
C ASP A 116 10.98 -9.35 17.94
N ALA A 117 11.53 -10.36 17.24
CA ALA A 117 12.19 -10.15 15.95
C ALA A 117 11.21 -9.64 14.89
N TRP A 118 9.96 -10.14 14.90
CA TRP A 118 8.91 -9.67 14.03
C TRP A 118 8.54 -8.22 14.28
N HIS A 119 8.31 -7.83 15.54
CA HIS A 119 8.01 -6.43 15.88
C HIS A 119 9.17 -5.50 15.58
N ALA A 120 10.41 -5.92 15.82
CA ALA A 120 11.59 -5.14 15.45
C ALA A 120 11.71 -5.00 13.92
N ALA A 121 11.36 -6.03 13.16
CA ALA A 121 11.33 -5.94 11.70
C ALA A 121 10.28 -4.95 11.22
N LEU A 122 9.04 -5.00 11.72
CA LEU A 122 8.01 -4.03 11.37
C LEU A 122 8.43 -2.60 11.69
N GLN A 123 9.07 -2.37 12.84
CA GLN A 123 9.57 -1.04 13.22
C GLN A 123 10.60 -0.49 12.24
N ARG A 124 11.46 -1.34 11.64
CA ARG A 124 12.40 -0.90 10.59
C ARG A 124 11.71 -0.36 9.36
N TYR A 125 10.48 -0.83 9.08
CA TYR A 125 9.63 -0.30 8.01
C TYR A 125 8.72 0.84 8.50
N GLY A 126 8.84 1.30 9.74
CA GLY A 126 7.93 2.30 10.30
C GLY A 126 6.50 1.80 10.53
N LEU A 127 6.30 0.48 10.52
CA LEU A 127 5.00 -0.18 10.69
C LEU A 127 4.82 -0.73 12.11
N THR A 128 3.58 -0.85 12.52
CA THR A 128 3.17 -1.62 13.70
C THR A 128 2.33 -2.82 13.28
N GLN A 129 2.21 -3.82 14.14
CA GLN A 129 1.30 -4.95 13.92
C GLN A 129 -0.12 -4.46 13.57
N LYS A 130 -0.62 -3.49 14.32
CA LYS A 130 -1.97 -2.92 14.13
C LYS A 130 -2.13 -2.20 12.79
N THR A 131 -1.12 -1.44 12.34
CA THR A 131 -1.19 -0.76 11.03
C THR A 131 -1.14 -1.76 9.89
N LEU A 132 -0.29 -2.79 10.00
CA LEU A 132 -0.23 -3.88 9.02
C LEU A 132 -1.57 -4.63 8.93
N GLU A 133 -2.16 -5.04 10.06
CA GLU A 133 -3.44 -5.73 10.09
C GLU A 133 -4.57 -4.91 9.46
N ARG A 134 -4.59 -3.60 9.72
CA ARG A 134 -5.56 -2.70 9.11
C ARG A 134 -5.39 -2.65 7.58
N GLN A 135 -4.16 -2.44 7.08
CA GLN A 135 -3.88 -2.42 5.65
C GLN A 135 -4.27 -3.74 4.97
N LEU A 136 -3.93 -4.87 5.57
CA LEU A 136 -4.30 -6.18 5.06
C LEU A 136 -5.82 -6.40 5.06
N SER A 137 -6.51 -5.95 6.11
CA SER A 137 -7.98 -5.99 6.17
C SER A 137 -8.61 -5.17 5.04
N ASP A 138 -8.14 -3.95 4.82
CA ASP A 138 -8.61 -3.08 3.74
C ASP A 138 -8.34 -3.71 2.37
N GLN A 139 -7.15 -4.27 2.16
CA GLN A 139 -6.78 -4.95 0.92
C GLN A 139 -7.69 -6.16 0.64
N ILE A 140 -7.97 -6.99 1.65
CA ILE A 140 -8.89 -8.14 1.52
C ILE A 140 -10.28 -7.68 1.08
N GLN A 141 -10.79 -6.60 1.68
CA GLN A 141 -12.11 -6.05 1.33
C GLN A 141 -12.15 -5.53 -0.11
N LEU A 142 -11.12 -4.76 -0.53
CA LEU A 142 -11.04 -4.25 -1.88
C LEU A 142 -10.90 -5.39 -2.91
N MET A 143 -10.08 -6.40 -2.62
CA MET A 143 -9.98 -7.59 -3.48
C MET A 143 -11.34 -8.29 -3.61
N LYS A 144 -12.05 -8.46 -2.50
CA LYS A 144 -13.39 -9.07 -2.53
C LYS A 144 -14.37 -8.25 -3.36
N LEU A 145 -14.37 -6.92 -3.24
CA LEU A 145 -15.19 -6.04 -4.05
C LEU A 145 -14.91 -6.24 -5.55
N VAL A 146 -13.64 -6.23 -5.94
CA VAL A 146 -13.19 -6.42 -7.32
C VAL A 146 -13.66 -7.78 -7.85
N GLU A 147 -13.42 -8.84 -7.07
CA GLU A 147 -13.85 -10.19 -7.40
C GLU A 147 -15.37 -10.28 -7.58
N ASP A 148 -16.14 -9.84 -6.60
CA ASP A 148 -17.61 -9.93 -6.62
C ASP A 148 -18.21 -9.15 -7.80
N ARG A 149 -17.59 -8.03 -8.18
CA ARG A 149 -18.07 -7.17 -9.27
C ARG A 149 -17.67 -7.66 -10.65
N LEU A 150 -16.42 -8.09 -10.84
CA LEU A 150 -15.86 -8.32 -12.17
C LEU A 150 -15.88 -9.80 -12.58
N ARG A 151 -15.70 -10.72 -11.63
CA ARG A 151 -15.65 -12.16 -11.93
C ARG A 151 -16.86 -12.69 -12.69
N PRO A 152 -18.12 -12.27 -12.41
CA PRO A 152 -19.28 -12.74 -13.17
C PRO A 152 -19.23 -12.41 -14.67
N SER A 153 -18.45 -11.40 -15.06
CA SER A 153 -18.28 -10.97 -16.46
C SER A 153 -17.15 -11.69 -17.19
N ILE A 154 -16.40 -12.57 -16.50
CA ILE A 154 -15.22 -13.24 -17.05
C ILE A 154 -15.62 -14.64 -17.54
N HIS A 155 -15.68 -14.79 -18.85
CA HIS A 155 -15.91 -16.08 -19.52
C HIS A 155 -14.72 -16.37 -20.43
N ILE A 156 -14.05 -17.49 -20.18
CA ILE A 156 -12.96 -17.99 -21.02
C ILE A 156 -13.43 -19.29 -21.62
N ASP A 157 -13.72 -19.26 -22.92
CA ASP A 157 -14.13 -20.42 -23.69
C ASP A 157 -12.93 -21.30 -24.10
N GLN A 158 -13.23 -22.45 -24.69
CA GLN A 158 -12.22 -23.40 -25.14
C GLN A 158 -11.39 -22.82 -26.29
N GLU A 159 -12.02 -22.11 -27.19
CA GLU A 159 -11.37 -21.53 -28.38
C GLU A 159 -10.29 -20.49 -27.95
N ALA A 160 -10.57 -19.67 -26.96
CA ALA A 160 -9.59 -18.74 -26.43
C ALA A 160 -8.37 -19.45 -25.83
N VAL A 161 -8.57 -20.59 -25.15
CA VAL A 161 -7.47 -21.38 -24.57
C VAL A 161 -6.65 -22.05 -25.70
N GLU A 162 -7.29 -22.60 -26.72
CA GLU A 162 -6.64 -23.23 -27.87
C GLU A 162 -5.84 -22.18 -28.66
N SER A 163 -6.41 -21.03 -28.96
CA SER A 163 -5.72 -19.93 -29.65
C SER A 163 -4.49 -19.47 -28.86
N TYR A 164 -4.62 -19.26 -27.56
CA TYR A 164 -3.46 -18.90 -26.74
C TYR A 164 -2.36 -19.96 -26.77
N TYR A 165 -2.72 -21.24 -26.69
CA TYR A 165 -1.78 -22.34 -26.74
C TYR A 165 -1.02 -22.36 -28.07
N HIS A 166 -1.72 -22.24 -29.20
CA HIS A 166 -1.12 -22.33 -30.53
C HIS A 166 -0.36 -21.07 -30.95
N ASP A 167 -0.91 -19.87 -30.62
CA ASP A 167 -0.41 -18.59 -31.13
C ASP A 167 0.64 -17.96 -30.22
N ARG A 168 0.66 -18.35 -28.94
CA ARG A 168 1.58 -17.78 -27.96
C ARG A 168 2.48 -18.81 -27.32
N LEU A 169 1.91 -19.81 -26.64
CA LEU A 169 2.72 -20.75 -25.85
C LEU A 169 3.64 -21.61 -26.71
N LEU A 170 3.13 -22.24 -27.78
CA LEU A 170 3.94 -23.11 -28.65
C LEU A 170 5.11 -22.37 -29.31
N PRO A 171 4.94 -21.16 -29.90
CA PRO A 171 6.05 -20.43 -30.49
C PRO A 171 7.11 -20.01 -29.45
N GLU A 172 6.69 -19.61 -28.26
CA GLU A 172 7.62 -19.21 -27.18
C GLU A 172 8.44 -20.41 -26.70
N MET A 173 7.79 -21.56 -26.48
CA MET A 173 8.48 -22.79 -26.07
C MET A 173 9.48 -23.26 -27.11
N LYS A 174 9.13 -23.18 -28.41
CA LYS A 174 10.06 -23.50 -29.50
C LYS A 174 11.28 -22.59 -29.53
N LYS A 175 11.08 -21.26 -29.30
CA LYS A 175 12.20 -20.30 -29.20
C LYS A 175 13.10 -20.60 -28.02
N ALA A 176 12.53 -21.08 -26.91
CA ALA A 176 13.28 -21.47 -25.71
C ALA A 176 13.95 -22.84 -25.81
N GLY A 177 13.82 -23.53 -26.96
CA GLY A 177 14.37 -24.88 -27.17
C GLY A 177 13.71 -25.97 -26.30
N SER A 178 12.52 -25.71 -25.80
CA SER A 178 11.77 -26.62 -24.91
C SER A 178 10.58 -27.23 -25.65
N ASN A 179 10.25 -28.48 -25.30
CA ASN A 179 9.00 -29.09 -25.76
C ASN A 179 7.83 -28.57 -24.91
N ALA A 180 6.78 -28.09 -25.57
CA ALA A 180 5.56 -27.72 -24.88
C ALA A 180 4.82 -28.96 -24.36
N ALA A 181 4.31 -28.88 -23.13
CA ALA A 181 3.41 -29.89 -22.61
C ALA A 181 2.11 -29.95 -23.45
N PRO A 182 1.46 -31.12 -23.58
CA PRO A 182 0.19 -31.23 -24.29
C PRO A 182 -0.87 -30.24 -23.75
N LEU A 183 -1.72 -29.74 -24.64
CA LEU A 183 -2.78 -28.81 -24.30
C LEU A 183 -3.62 -29.30 -23.12
N THR A 184 -3.94 -30.57 -23.06
CA THR A 184 -4.72 -31.21 -21.98
C THR A 184 -4.11 -31.01 -20.59
N GLU A 185 -2.78 -30.99 -20.49
CA GLU A 185 -2.08 -30.79 -19.21
C GLU A 185 -2.02 -29.30 -18.79
N VAL A 186 -2.01 -28.39 -19.76
CA VAL A 186 -1.84 -26.96 -19.51
C VAL A 186 -3.15 -26.18 -19.61
N PHE A 187 -4.24 -26.82 -20.07
CA PHE A 187 -5.53 -26.17 -20.30
C PHE A 187 -6.02 -25.35 -19.13
N GLY A 188 -6.07 -25.95 -17.94
CA GLY A 188 -6.52 -25.25 -16.73
C GLY A 188 -5.63 -24.05 -16.35
N ARG A 189 -4.31 -24.18 -16.53
CA ARG A 189 -3.36 -23.08 -16.28
C ARG A 189 -3.55 -21.94 -17.26
N ILE A 190 -3.73 -22.24 -18.57
CA ILE A 190 -3.98 -21.23 -19.59
C ILE A 190 -5.33 -20.54 -19.30
N LYS A 191 -6.38 -21.30 -18.99
CA LYS A 191 -7.70 -20.73 -18.65
C LYS A 191 -7.61 -19.77 -17.47
N ASN A 192 -6.91 -20.13 -16.40
CA ASN A 192 -6.69 -19.28 -15.25
C ASN A 192 -5.90 -18.01 -15.62
N LEU A 193 -4.81 -18.15 -16.37
CA LEU A 193 -4.01 -17.02 -16.85
C LEU A 193 -4.84 -16.04 -17.68
N LEU A 194 -5.67 -16.54 -18.60
CA LEU A 194 -6.56 -15.70 -19.41
C LEU A 194 -7.64 -15.02 -18.55
N ALA A 195 -8.17 -15.72 -17.53
CA ALA A 195 -9.12 -15.13 -16.59
C ALA A 195 -8.51 -14.01 -15.75
N GLU A 196 -7.28 -14.20 -15.24
CA GLU A 196 -6.52 -13.17 -14.52
C GLU A 196 -6.22 -11.96 -15.41
N LYS A 197 -5.77 -12.20 -16.65
CA LYS A 197 -5.55 -11.14 -17.63
C LYS A 197 -6.82 -10.34 -17.88
N LYS A 198 -7.96 -11.03 -18.08
CA LYS A 198 -9.26 -10.39 -18.30
C LYS A 198 -9.72 -9.60 -17.06
N MET A 199 -9.49 -10.12 -15.85
CA MET A 199 -9.75 -9.43 -14.60
C MET A 199 -8.98 -8.10 -14.56
N ASN A 200 -7.67 -8.12 -14.85
CA ASN A 200 -6.82 -6.94 -14.85
C ASN A 200 -7.26 -5.89 -15.89
N GLU A 201 -7.67 -6.33 -17.10
CA GLU A 201 -8.21 -5.46 -18.13
C GLU A 201 -9.51 -4.76 -17.66
N LEU A 202 -10.44 -5.53 -17.07
CA LEU A 202 -11.70 -5.01 -16.57
C LEU A 202 -11.48 -4.06 -15.38
N LEU A 203 -10.58 -4.40 -14.46
CA LEU A 203 -10.22 -3.54 -13.33
C LEU A 203 -9.61 -2.23 -13.82
N SER A 204 -8.65 -2.29 -14.74
CA SER A 204 -8.04 -1.08 -15.31
C SER A 204 -9.06 -0.18 -15.99
N GLY A 205 -9.98 -0.76 -16.77
CA GLY A 205 -11.08 0.00 -17.40
C GLY A 205 -12.03 0.61 -16.37
N TRP A 206 -12.35 -0.12 -15.31
CA TRP A 206 -13.21 0.38 -14.24
C TRP A 206 -12.54 1.51 -13.46
N LEU A 207 -11.28 1.37 -13.06
CA LEU A 207 -10.50 2.43 -12.41
C LEU A 207 -10.38 3.68 -13.29
N ALA A 208 -10.13 3.53 -14.58
CA ALA A 208 -10.11 4.65 -15.52
C ALA A 208 -11.47 5.39 -15.54
N SER A 209 -12.58 4.64 -15.53
CA SER A 209 -13.93 5.22 -15.45
C SER A 209 -14.17 5.94 -14.11
N LEU A 210 -13.75 5.36 -12.99
CA LEU A 210 -13.86 6.00 -11.68
C LEU A 210 -13.04 7.28 -11.62
N ARG A 211 -11.78 7.26 -12.08
CA ARG A 211 -10.92 8.45 -12.15
C ARG A 211 -11.53 9.57 -12.98
N SER A 212 -12.09 9.24 -14.15
CA SER A 212 -12.71 10.25 -15.03
C SER A 212 -13.98 10.87 -14.46
N GLY A 213 -14.69 10.15 -13.60
CA GLY A 213 -15.91 10.63 -12.93
C GLY A 213 -15.65 11.30 -11.57
N SER A 214 -14.41 11.39 -11.13
CA SER A 214 -14.04 11.84 -9.78
C SER A 214 -13.25 13.14 -9.79
N HIS A 215 -13.39 13.92 -8.70
CA HIS A 215 -12.59 15.13 -8.48
C HIS A 215 -11.33 14.78 -7.68
N ILE A 216 -10.19 14.69 -8.37
CA ILE A 216 -8.90 14.34 -7.79
C ILE A 216 -7.99 15.55 -7.84
N LEU A 217 -7.57 16.04 -6.67
CA LEU A 217 -6.62 17.14 -6.52
C LEU A 217 -5.32 16.61 -5.90
N THR A 218 -4.20 16.91 -6.56
CA THR A 218 -2.87 16.71 -5.99
C THR A 218 -2.15 18.06 -5.94
N PRO A 219 -1.21 18.31 -5.01
CA PRO A 219 -0.48 19.58 -4.94
C PRO A 219 0.27 19.94 -6.22
N GLN A 220 0.64 18.97 -7.04
CA GLN A 220 1.27 19.18 -8.34
C GLN A 220 0.26 19.67 -9.39
N ALA A 221 -0.96 19.14 -9.41
CA ALA A 221 -2.01 19.58 -10.33
C ALA A 221 -2.47 21.02 -10.03
N SER A 222 -2.58 21.37 -8.75
CA SER A 222 -2.96 22.74 -8.36
C SER A 222 -1.89 23.79 -8.65
N ALA A 223 -0.61 23.40 -8.73
CA ALA A 223 0.47 24.31 -9.13
C ALA A 223 0.46 24.58 -10.65
N GLU A 224 0.03 23.62 -11.47
CA GLU A 224 -0.10 23.79 -12.93
C GLU A 224 -1.33 24.63 -13.31
N GLU A 225 -2.44 24.49 -12.60
CA GLU A 225 -3.64 25.32 -12.81
C GLU A 225 -3.43 26.79 -12.40
N SER A 226 -2.64 27.03 -11.34
CA SER A 226 -2.35 28.41 -10.88
C SER A 226 -1.37 29.17 -11.80
N ASN A 227 -0.74 28.50 -12.76
CA ASN A 227 0.25 29.07 -13.67
C ASN A 227 -0.30 29.28 -15.11
N ARG A 228 -1.59 29.11 -15.31
CA ARG A 228 -2.33 29.37 -16.55
C ARG A 228 -3.24 30.59 -16.41
#